data_b0f92a3557d25e7512db49367af4179c
#
_entry.id   b0f92a3557d25e7512db49367af4179c
#
_cell.length_a   1.000
_cell.length_b   1.000
_cell.length_c   1.000
_cell.angle_alpha   90.00
_cell.angle_beta   90.00
_cell.angle_gamma   90.00
#
_symmetry.space_group_name_H-M   'P 1'
#
loop_
_entity.id
_entity.type
_entity.pdbx_description
1 polymer ?
#
loop_
_entity_poly.entity_id
_entity_poly.type
_entity_poly.pdbx_seq_one_letter_code
_entity_poly.pdbx_strand_id
1 'polypeptide(L)'
;MAKQEILEPLALPVATVDSIPGRTTVRYVGPVFGVVARSMGFAKGLKGGFKAFKSGEVKEFTVTLQAARHHAVERMVEEAKELGGNAVIGLRFDSGDVGEQQGLAEIVAYGTAVVVE
;
A
#
# COMPACT_ATOMS: atom_id res chain seq x y z
N MET A 1 -15.44 8.41 17.18
CA MET A 1 -15.13 7.94 15.84
C MET A 1 -13.68 8.29 15.50
N ALA A 2 -12.91 7.31 15.08
CA ALA A 2 -11.54 7.58 14.69
C ALA A 2 -11.52 8.41 13.42
N LYS A 3 -10.69 9.44 13.41
CA LYS A 3 -10.50 10.24 12.20
C LYS A 3 -9.72 9.43 11.20
N GLN A 4 -10.22 9.37 9.98
CA GLN A 4 -9.46 8.77 8.89
C GLN A 4 -8.51 9.82 8.34
N GLU A 5 -7.33 9.36 7.99
CA GLU A 5 -6.38 10.21 7.30
C GLU A 5 -6.89 10.53 5.90
N ILE A 6 -6.77 11.78 5.51
CA ILE A 6 -7.10 12.19 4.14
C ILE A 6 -5.94 11.79 3.26
N LEU A 7 -6.21 10.91 2.30
CA LEU A 7 -5.18 10.38 1.41
C LEU A 7 -5.31 11.04 0.04
N GLU A 8 -4.15 11.35 -0.55
CA GLU A 8 -4.12 11.96 -1.87
C GLU A 8 -4.59 10.98 -2.94
N PRO A 9 -5.28 11.46 -3.98
CA PRO A 9 -5.61 10.61 -5.11
C PRO A 9 -4.36 10.08 -5.79
N LEU A 10 -4.46 8.90 -6.38
CA LEU A 10 -3.34 8.33 -7.11
C LEU A 10 -3.12 9.10 -8.42
N ALA A 11 -1.85 9.25 -8.78
CA ALA A 11 -1.48 10.02 -9.98
C ALA A 11 -1.78 9.28 -11.28
N LEU A 12 -1.88 7.95 -11.23
CA LEU A 12 -2.17 7.12 -12.39
C LEU A 12 -3.33 6.18 -12.06
N PRO A 13 -4.08 5.73 -13.06
CA PRO A 13 -5.06 4.67 -12.83
C PRO A 13 -4.37 3.38 -12.42
N VAL A 14 -4.93 2.73 -11.42
CA VAL A 14 -4.42 1.47 -10.87
C VAL A 14 -5.60 0.50 -10.77
N ALA A 15 -5.40 -0.71 -11.24
CA ALA A 15 -6.42 -1.75 -11.16
C ALA A 15 -5.84 -3.02 -10.57
N THR A 16 -6.68 -3.77 -9.87
CA THR A 16 -6.30 -5.10 -9.38
C THR A 16 -6.49 -6.18 -10.44
N VAL A 17 -7.26 -5.87 -11.47
CA VAL A 17 -7.44 -6.74 -12.63
C VAL A 17 -6.33 -6.49 -13.65
N ASP A 18 -6.33 -7.25 -14.72
CA ASP A 18 -5.25 -7.25 -15.72
C ASP A 18 -5.48 -6.27 -16.87
N SER A 19 -6.37 -5.32 -16.68
CA SER A 19 -6.61 -4.27 -17.66
C SER A 19 -7.23 -3.06 -16.98
N ILE A 20 -7.14 -1.91 -17.65
CA ILE A 20 -7.85 -0.70 -17.21
C ILE A 20 -9.13 -0.63 -18.01
N PRO A 21 -10.29 -0.67 -17.37
CA PRO A 21 -11.58 -0.61 -18.09
C PRO A 21 -11.65 0.60 -19.03
N GLY A 22 -12.10 0.37 -20.25
CA GLY A 22 -12.23 1.42 -21.23
C GLY A 22 -10.93 1.83 -21.91
N ARG A 23 -9.83 1.18 -21.60
CA ARG A 23 -8.51 1.50 -22.16
C ARG A 23 -7.87 0.25 -22.72
N THR A 24 -6.97 0.44 -23.64
CA THR A 24 -6.24 -0.66 -24.28
C THR A 24 -4.77 -0.60 -23.88
N THR A 25 -4.25 -1.72 -23.40
CA THR A 25 -2.82 -1.82 -23.12
C THR A 25 -2.07 -1.96 -24.43
N VAL A 26 -1.17 -1.01 -24.68
CA VAL A 26 -0.38 -1.01 -25.92
C VAL A 26 1.07 -1.38 -25.67
N ARG A 27 1.54 -1.33 -24.42
CA ARG A 27 2.91 -1.71 -24.09
C ARG A 27 3.00 -2.10 -22.63
N TYR A 28 3.72 -3.17 -22.37
CA TYR A 28 4.08 -3.57 -21.01
C TYR A 28 5.43 -2.96 -20.66
N VAL A 29 5.48 -2.25 -19.53
CA VAL A 29 6.71 -1.60 -19.08
C VAL A 29 7.48 -2.53 -18.16
N GLY A 30 6.81 -3.14 -17.20
CA GLY A 30 7.45 -4.09 -16.32
C GLY A 30 6.87 -4.06 -14.90
N PRO A 31 7.38 -4.93 -14.02
CA PRO A 31 6.92 -4.95 -12.64
C PRO A 31 7.37 -3.71 -11.89
N VAL A 32 6.51 -3.22 -11.01
CA VAL A 32 6.77 -2.07 -10.18
C VAL A 32 6.40 -2.39 -8.75
N PHE A 33 7.09 -1.75 -7.82
CA PHE A 33 6.96 -2.02 -6.40
C PHE A 33 6.89 -0.71 -5.63
N GLY A 34 6.14 -0.71 -4.56
CA GLY A 34 6.17 0.36 -3.58
C GLY A 34 6.30 -0.27 -2.20
N VAL A 35 7.32 0.11 -1.46
CA VAL A 35 7.63 -0.50 -0.17
C VAL A 35 7.50 0.54 0.92
N VAL A 36 6.79 0.18 1.98
CA VAL A 36 6.67 0.99 3.19
C VAL A 36 7.03 0.12 4.37
N ALA A 37 7.98 0.57 5.17
CA ALA A 37 8.29 -0.05 6.45
C ALA A 37 7.85 0.91 7.53
N ARG A 38 7.00 0.45 8.43
CA ARG A 38 6.46 1.28 9.49
C ARG A 38 6.71 0.67 10.84
N SER A 39 7.08 1.52 11.80
CA SER A 39 7.07 1.14 13.18
C SER A 39 5.61 1.11 13.63
N MET A 40 5.21 0.01 14.21
CA MET A 40 3.86 -0.12 14.74
C MET A 40 3.73 0.47 16.14
N GLY A 41 4.76 1.15 16.62
CA GLY A 41 4.75 1.73 17.95
C GLY A 41 4.65 0.70 19.05
N PHE A 42 5.29 -0.44 18.85
CA PHE A 42 5.12 -1.59 19.71
C PHE A 42 5.42 -1.26 21.19
N ALA A 43 6.49 -0.51 21.42
CA ALA A 43 6.86 -0.15 22.79
C ALA A 43 5.83 0.77 23.44
N LYS A 44 5.25 1.69 22.67
CA LYS A 44 4.21 2.58 23.16
C LYS A 44 2.84 1.91 23.19
N GLY A 45 2.60 1.01 22.24
CA GLY A 45 1.33 0.35 22.10
C GLY A 45 1.12 -0.82 23.01
N LEU A 46 2.15 -1.27 23.71
CA LEU A 46 2.04 -2.48 24.48
C LEU A 46 0.92 -2.43 25.51
N LYS A 47 0.85 -1.35 26.30
CA LYS A 47 -0.19 -1.20 27.28
C LYS A 47 -1.57 -0.96 26.66
N GLY A 48 -1.64 -0.12 25.65
CA GLY A 48 -2.88 0.12 24.92
C GLY A 48 -3.27 -1.05 24.07
N GLY A 49 -2.29 -1.75 23.51
CA GLY A 49 -2.51 -2.89 22.67
C GLY A 49 -3.20 -4.05 23.37
N PHE A 50 -2.88 -4.29 24.61
CA PHE A 50 -3.53 -5.35 25.37
C PHE A 50 -5.02 -5.12 25.53
N LYS A 51 -5.43 -3.90 25.82
CA LYS A 51 -6.84 -3.57 25.94
C LYS A 51 -7.56 -3.72 24.60
N ALA A 52 -6.92 -3.29 23.52
CA ALA A 52 -7.49 -3.36 22.18
C ALA A 52 -7.64 -4.81 21.73
N PHE A 53 -6.66 -5.66 22.02
CA PHE A 53 -6.74 -7.08 21.66
C PHE A 53 -7.92 -7.77 22.34
N LYS A 54 -8.22 -7.38 23.55
CA LYS A 54 -9.36 -7.96 24.25
C LYS A 54 -10.69 -7.60 23.60
N SER A 55 -10.78 -6.46 22.97
CA SER A 55 -12.01 -6.03 22.30
C SER A 55 -12.06 -6.42 20.82
N GLY A 56 -10.99 -7.02 20.29
CA GLY A 56 -10.96 -7.54 18.94
C GLY A 56 -10.28 -6.64 17.95
N GLU A 57 -10.82 -5.47 17.66
CA GLU A 57 -10.25 -4.58 16.66
C GLU A 57 -9.38 -3.51 17.30
N VAL A 58 -8.24 -3.25 16.65
CA VAL A 58 -7.32 -2.18 17.06
C VAL A 58 -7.45 -1.06 16.03
N LYS A 59 -8.34 -0.12 16.28
CA LYS A 59 -8.72 0.92 15.31
C LYS A 59 -7.55 1.78 14.87
N GLU A 60 -6.69 2.17 15.82
CA GLU A 60 -5.52 3.00 15.48
C GLU A 60 -4.58 2.26 14.53
N PHE A 61 -4.41 0.96 14.73
CA PHE A 61 -3.58 0.16 13.84
C PHE A 61 -4.24 0.00 12.48
N THR A 62 -5.56 -0.14 12.45
CA THR A 62 -6.30 -0.23 11.20
C THR A 62 -6.09 1.01 10.34
N VAL A 63 -6.25 2.19 10.93
CA VAL A 63 -6.03 3.45 10.21
C VAL A 63 -4.60 3.55 9.73
N THR A 64 -3.63 3.21 10.58
CA THR A 64 -2.21 3.25 10.23
C THR A 64 -1.90 2.30 9.07
N LEU A 65 -2.46 1.10 9.11
CA LEU A 65 -2.22 0.11 8.05
C LEU A 65 -2.87 0.52 6.73
N GLN A 66 -4.06 1.10 6.78
CA GLN A 66 -4.70 1.61 5.57
C GLN A 66 -3.87 2.72 4.94
N ALA A 67 -3.38 3.66 5.75
CA ALA A 67 -2.51 4.72 5.25
C ALA A 67 -1.23 4.16 4.67
N ALA A 68 -0.63 3.18 5.34
CA ALA A 68 0.61 2.56 4.87
C ALA A 68 0.40 1.85 3.52
N ARG A 69 -0.72 1.17 3.35
CA ARG A 69 -1.05 0.53 2.07
C ARG A 69 -1.20 1.57 0.96
N HIS A 70 -1.88 2.66 1.25
CA HIS A 70 -2.03 3.73 0.27
C HIS A 70 -0.68 4.32 -0.11
N HIS A 71 0.17 4.57 0.86
CA HIS A 71 1.51 5.09 0.60
C HIS A 71 2.35 4.11 -0.22
N ALA A 72 2.20 2.80 0.03
CA ALA A 72 2.88 1.81 -0.78
C ALA A 72 2.42 1.87 -2.24
N VAL A 73 1.12 2.04 -2.47
CA VAL A 73 0.59 2.19 -3.83
C VAL A 73 1.12 3.47 -4.47
N GLU A 74 1.16 4.59 -3.73
CA GLU A 74 1.72 5.83 -4.25
C GLU A 74 3.15 5.67 -4.70
N ARG A 75 3.97 4.96 -3.92
CA ARG A 75 5.37 4.71 -4.29
C ARG A 75 5.48 3.82 -5.52
N MET A 76 4.62 2.81 -5.61
CA MET A 76 4.56 1.95 -6.80
C MET A 76 4.20 2.77 -8.04
N VAL A 77 3.21 3.65 -7.93
CA VAL A 77 2.79 4.52 -9.03
C VAL A 77 3.93 5.47 -9.43
N GLU A 78 4.66 5.99 -8.46
CA GLU A 78 5.80 6.86 -8.74
C GLU A 78 6.85 6.13 -9.56
N GLU A 79 7.16 4.88 -9.21
CA GLU A 79 8.08 4.07 -9.98
C GLU A 79 7.55 3.83 -11.40
N ALA A 80 6.26 3.55 -11.53
CA ALA A 80 5.65 3.36 -12.84
C ALA A 80 5.80 4.59 -13.72
N LYS A 81 5.59 5.78 -13.16
CA LYS A 81 5.78 7.03 -13.89
C LYS A 81 7.23 7.21 -14.33
N GLU A 82 8.16 6.94 -13.44
CA GLU A 82 9.59 7.07 -13.76
C GLU A 82 10.00 6.16 -14.91
N LEU A 83 9.38 5.00 -15.01
CA LEU A 83 9.67 4.04 -16.07
C LEU A 83 8.91 4.32 -17.37
N GLY A 84 8.04 5.32 -17.36
CA GLY A 84 7.30 5.72 -18.56
C GLY A 84 5.92 5.08 -18.70
N GLY A 85 5.41 4.42 -17.66
CA GLY A 85 4.06 3.89 -17.67
C GLY A 85 3.03 4.97 -17.37
N ASN A 86 1.81 4.74 -17.80
CA ASN A 86 0.69 5.63 -17.48
C ASN A 86 -0.46 4.91 -16.78
N ALA A 87 -0.25 3.66 -16.40
CA ALA A 87 -1.20 2.90 -15.60
C ALA A 87 -0.50 1.72 -14.94
N VAL A 88 -1.11 1.17 -13.90
CA VAL A 88 -0.63 -0.04 -13.23
C VAL A 88 -1.78 -1.03 -13.17
N ILE A 89 -1.52 -2.24 -13.60
CA ILE A 89 -2.51 -3.33 -13.57
C ILE A 89 -2.02 -4.44 -12.65
N GLY A 90 -2.93 -5.28 -12.23
CA GLY A 90 -2.60 -6.46 -11.43
C GLY A 90 -2.06 -6.14 -10.05
N LEU A 91 -2.54 -5.04 -9.45
CA LEU A 91 -2.08 -4.66 -8.11
C LEU A 91 -2.31 -5.78 -7.10
N ARG A 92 -1.28 -6.07 -6.33
CA ARG A 92 -1.32 -6.99 -5.19
C ARG A 92 -0.54 -6.38 -4.05
N PHE A 93 -0.81 -6.88 -2.87
CA PHE A 93 -0.06 -6.51 -1.67
C PHE A 93 0.61 -7.73 -1.09
N ASP A 94 1.77 -7.51 -0.53
CA ASP A 94 2.43 -8.46 0.34
C ASP A 94 2.80 -7.71 1.62
N SER A 95 2.78 -8.39 2.73
CA SER A 95 3.12 -7.76 3.99
C SER A 95 3.77 -8.78 4.91
N GLY A 96 4.61 -8.29 5.80
CA GLY A 96 5.30 -9.16 6.71
C GLY A 96 5.89 -8.38 7.87
N ASP A 97 6.40 -9.11 8.82
CA ASP A 97 7.09 -8.54 9.96
C ASP A 97 8.56 -8.38 9.61
N VAL A 98 9.07 -7.19 9.83
CA VAL A 98 10.48 -6.89 9.67
C VAL A 98 10.98 -6.45 11.03
N GLY A 99 11.95 -7.19 11.57
CA GLY A 99 12.44 -6.90 12.90
C GLY A 99 11.37 -7.12 13.96
N GLU A 100 10.98 -8.36 14.15
CA GLU A 100 9.91 -8.74 15.07
C GLU A 100 10.02 -8.09 16.43
N GLN A 101 11.24 -7.96 16.94
CA GLN A 101 11.46 -7.39 18.26
C GLN A 101 11.36 -5.88 18.29
N GLN A 102 11.37 -5.23 17.12
CA GLN A 102 11.25 -3.79 17.02
C GLN A 102 9.85 -3.34 16.61
N GLY A 103 8.95 -4.29 16.40
CA GLY A 103 7.59 -3.94 16.03
C GLY A 103 7.47 -3.25 14.68
N LEU A 104 8.27 -3.67 13.71
CA LEU A 104 8.21 -3.12 12.36
C LEU A 104 7.33 -4.00 11.48
N ALA A 105 6.56 -3.35 10.62
CA ALA A 105 5.77 -4.03 9.61
C ALA A 105 6.17 -3.51 8.24
N GLU A 106 6.30 -4.43 7.28
CA GLU A 106 6.57 -4.09 5.90
C GLU A 106 5.31 -4.29 5.08
N ILE A 107 5.00 -3.32 4.23
CA ILE A 107 3.91 -3.43 3.28
C ILE A 107 4.48 -3.16 1.90
N VAL A 108 4.26 -4.10 0.99
CA VAL A 108 4.71 -3.99 -0.39
C VAL A 108 3.48 -3.99 -1.29
N ALA A 109 3.33 -2.95 -2.10
CA ALA A 109 2.39 -2.94 -3.22
C ALA A 109 3.18 -3.28 -4.46
N TYR A 110 2.67 -4.14 -5.33
CA TYR A 110 3.33 -4.46 -6.58
C TYR A 110 2.30 -4.69 -7.68
N GLY A 111 2.73 -4.51 -8.89
CA GLY A 111 1.89 -4.68 -10.05
C GLY A 111 2.72 -4.54 -11.30
N THR A 112 2.06 -4.39 -12.42
CA THR A 112 2.72 -4.22 -13.72
C THR A 112 2.42 -2.83 -14.27
N ALA A 113 3.47 -2.07 -14.51
CA ALA A 113 3.32 -0.79 -15.19
C ALA A 113 3.11 -1.03 -16.68
N VAL A 114 2.17 -0.30 -17.24
CA VAL A 114 1.79 -0.43 -18.65
C VAL A 114 1.57 0.95 -19.25
N VAL A 115 1.57 1.00 -20.58
CA VAL A 115 1.07 2.15 -21.31
C VAL A 115 -0.28 1.77 -21.89
N VAL A 116 -1.28 2.58 -21.62
CA VAL A 116 -2.63 2.38 -22.12
C VAL A 116 -3.06 3.58 -22.97
N GLU A 117 -3.97 3.32 -23.88
CA GLU A 117 -4.57 4.35 -24.74
C GLU A 117 -6.07 4.37 -24.61
#